data_9da371d8b0b4ea16b27c1d05c7ddb114
#
_entry.id   9da371d8b0b4ea16b27c1d05c7ddb114
#
_cell.length_a   1.000
_cell.length_b   1.000
_cell.length_c   1.000
_cell.angle_alpha   90.00
_cell.angle_beta   90.00
_cell.angle_gamma   90.00
#
_symmetry.space_group_name_H-M   'P 1'
#
loop_
_entity.id
_entity.type
_entity.pdbx_description
1 polymer ?
#
loop_
_entity_poly.entity_id
_entity_poly.type
_entity_poly.pdbx_seq_one_letter_code
_entity_poly.pdbx_strand_id
1 'polypeptide(L)'
;LKITDCHVHVYPPGIIENWEKIAEKEPYFAKLAQSKVHRWATAEDVLAAMDEAKISESWIFGFAFRDLGLCRECNDYVIESQARYPGRFKGFAVVPPLARGTEGEIRRCREKGLWGVGELFPEGQGFDLSDIRQTWRLAGICHELGIPVIFHVAEPVGHDYPGKGNVGPKEAAMLCFHHPELRVVFAHMGGGLWLYELMPEMARVLENAWYDTAALPFLYDAAVYRSAWAAGAGRKILFGTDFPILRWSRHARQIEAAGLTGEQEEALLAGNAERFFGTLPLTMGSPAS
;
A
#
# COMPACT_ATOMS: atom_id res chain seq x y z
N LEU A 1 -1.23 17.32 -15.89
CA LEU A 1 -0.78 15.95 -15.64
C LEU A 1 -1.70 15.31 -14.59
N LYS A 2 -2.22 14.12 -14.86
CA LYS A 2 -2.99 13.34 -13.87
C LYS A 2 -2.03 12.80 -12.82
N ILE A 3 -2.44 12.82 -11.54
CA ILE A 3 -1.67 12.24 -10.43
C ILE A 3 -2.58 11.28 -9.68
N THR A 4 -2.14 10.05 -9.50
CA THR A 4 -2.76 9.03 -8.66
C THR A 4 -1.82 8.69 -7.53
N ASP A 5 -2.24 8.93 -6.28
CA ASP A 5 -1.49 8.60 -5.08
C ASP A 5 -1.93 7.22 -4.58
N CYS A 6 -1.09 6.22 -4.76
CA CYS A 6 -1.43 4.82 -4.51
C CYS A 6 -1.20 4.37 -3.06
N HIS A 7 -0.83 5.28 -2.13
CA HIS A 7 -0.53 4.91 -0.75
C HIS A 7 -0.87 6.05 0.23
N VAL A 8 -2.07 5.97 0.80
CA VAL A 8 -2.60 7.02 1.70
C VAL A 8 -3.35 6.39 2.87
N HIS A 9 -2.96 6.74 4.09
CA HIS A 9 -3.65 6.32 5.31
C HIS A 9 -4.75 7.29 5.69
N VAL A 10 -5.91 6.74 6.06
CA VAL A 10 -7.02 7.48 6.66
C VAL A 10 -7.41 6.85 7.99
N TYR A 11 -7.82 7.69 8.93
CA TYR A 11 -8.23 7.23 10.26
C TYR A 11 -9.67 7.66 10.54
N PRO A 12 -10.55 6.72 10.94
CA PRO A 12 -11.86 7.07 11.46
C PRO A 12 -11.73 8.03 12.66
N PRO A 13 -12.61 9.02 12.82
CA PRO A 13 -12.61 9.91 13.98
C PRO A 13 -12.58 9.15 15.34
N GLY A 14 -13.32 8.03 15.44
CA GLY A 14 -13.33 7.18 16.62
C GLY A 14 -11.96 6.58 16.96
N ILE A 15 -11.18 6.19 15.96
CA ILE A 15 -9.80 5.72 16.18
C ILE A 15 -8.91 6.87 16.65
N ILE A 16 -9.04 8.07 16.06
CA ILE A 16 -8.25 9.25 16.45
C ILE A 16 -8.55 9.64 17.90
N GLU A 17 -9.83 9.69 18.28
CA GLU A 17 -10.25 10.09 19.62
C GLU A 17 -9.86 9.10 20.73
N ASN A 18 -9.78 7.81 20.37
CA ASN A 18 -9.51 6.73 21.33
C ASN A 18 -8.13 6.07 21.15
N TRP A 19 -7.23 6.71 20.44
CA TRP A 19 -5.95 6.11 20.07
C TRP A 19 -5.13 5.60 21.28
N GLU A 20 -5.15 6.28 22.41
CA GLU A 20 -4.41 5.87 23.62
C GLU A 20 -4.93 4.54 24.16
N LYS A 21 -6.26 4.37 24.25
CA LYS A 21 -6.88 3.11 24.69
C LYS A 21 -6.64 1.96 23.70
N ILE A 22 -6.61 2.26 22.40
CA ILE A 22 -6.29 1.30 21.37
C ILE A 22 -4.82 0.88 21.48
N ALA A 23 -3.92 1.84 21.71
CA ALA A 23 -2.50 1.61 21.88
C ALA A 23 -2.15 0.67 23.04
N GLU A 24 -2.97 0.62 24.11
CA GLU A 24 -2.79 -0.34 25.22
C GLU A 24 -2.90 -1.81 24.76
N LYS A 25 -3.67 -2.08 23.70
CA LYS A 25 -3.94 -3.43 23.18
C LYS A 25 -3.22 -3.73 21.86
N GLU A 26 -2.80 -2.70 21.17
CA GLU A 26 -2.16 -2.76 19.85
C GLU A 26 -0.71 -2.20 19.93
N PRO A 27 0.27 -2.98 20.38
CA PRO A 27 1.62 -2.48 20.69
C PRO A 27 2.33 -1.86 19.49
N TYR A 28 2.09 -2.40 18.28
CA TYR A 28 2.70 -1.86 17.08
C TYR A 28 2.09 -0.51 16.69
N PHE A 29 0.77 -0.40 16.79
CA PHE A 29 0.06 0.87 16.63
C PHE A 29 0.54 1.91 17.65
N ALA A 30 0.73 1.51 18.92
CA ALA A 30 1.28 2.38 19.96
C ALA A 30 2.64 2.96 19.56
N LYS A 31 3.54 2.11 19.05
CA LYS A 31 4.88 2.51 18.59
C LYS A 31 4.83 3.57 17.48
N LEU A 32 3.87 3.44 16.55
CA LEU A 32 3.67 4.38 15.46
C LEU A 32 2.97 5.65 15.91
N ALA A 33 1.85 5.54 16.63
CA ALA A 33 1.04 6.67 17.10
C ALA A 33 1.83 7.63 18.00
N GLN A 34 2.79 7.12 18.77
CA GLN A 34 3.68 7.91 19.62
C GLN A 34 4.89 8.49 18.89
N SER A 35 5.09 8.13 17.61
CA SER A 35 6.21 8.64 16.81
C SER A 35 6.06 10.14 16.52
N LYS A 36 7.16 10.87 16.55
CA LYS A 36 7.18 12.31 16.23
C LYS A 36 6.78 12.62 14.77
N VAL A 37 6.89 11.65 13.89
CA VAL A 37 6.52 11.80 12.47
C VAL A 37 5.07 11.42 12.20
N HIS A 38 4.43 10.70 13.11
CA HIS A 38 3.03 10.30 12.96
C HIS A 38 2.09 11.51 12.87
N ARG A 39 1.08 11.40 12.05
CA ARG A 39 0.01 12.39 11.88
C ARG A 39 -1.31 11.65 11.70
N TRP A 40 -2.38 12.29 12.15
CA TRP A 40 -3.74 11.83 11.89
C TRP A 40 -4.28 12.50 10.65
N ALA A 41 -5.10 11.79 9.89
CA ALA A 41 -5.85 12.37 8.79
C ALA A 41 -7.20 11.66 8.63
N THR A 42 -8.25 12.44 8.53
CA THR A 42 -9.56 11.99 8.06
C THR A 42 -9.61 11.99 6.52
N ALA A 43 -10.68 11.46 5.95
CA ALA A 43 -10.89 11.52 4.50
C ALA A 43 -10.95 12.96 3.97
N GLU A 44 -11.52 13.88 4.75
CA GLU A 44 -11.60 15.31 4.44
C GLU A 44 -10.20 15.96 4.44
N ASP A 45 -9.33 15.59 5.38
CA ASP A 45 -7.93 16.05 5.39
C ASP A 45 -7.16 15.56 4.15
N VAL A 46 -7.41 14.31 3.73
CA VAL A 46 -6.83 13.76 2.50
C VAL A 46 -7.33 14.55 1.28
N LEU A 47 -8.63 14.82 1.18
CA LEU A 47 -9.18 15.62 0.08
C LEU A 47 -8.56 17.00 0.00
N ALA A 48 -8.44 17.68 1.15
CA ALA A 48 -7.81 19.00 1.19
C ALA A 48 -6.36 18.96 0.70
N ALA A 49 -5.60 17.92 1.11
CA ALA A 49 -4.23 17.71 0.65
C ALA A 49 -4.15 17.37 -0.84
N MET A 50 -5.09 16.57 -1.35
CA MET A 50 -5.20 16.25 -2.78
C MET A 50 -5.50 17.49 -3.62
N ASP A 51 -6.40 18.36 -3.16
CA ASP A 51 -6.77 19.58 -3.87
C ASP A 51 -5.61 20.57 -3.92
N GLU A 52 -4.89 20.75 -2.80
CA GLU A 52 -3.65 21.54 -2.73
C GLU A 52 -2.59 21.04 -3.73
N ALA A 53 -2.42 19.71 -3.80
CA ALA A 53 -1.42 19.04 -4.62
C ALA A 53 -1.89 18.74 -6.06
N LYS A 54 -3.15 19.01 -6.41
CA LYS A 54 -3.80 18.63 -7.67
C LYS A 54 -3.75 17.12 -7.95
N ILE A 55 -3.82 16.30 -6.89
CA ILE A 55 -3.93 14.85 -6.98
C ILE A 55 -5.37 14.50 -7.39
N SER A 56 -5.51 13.73 -8.44
CA SER A 56 -6.81 13.39 -9.01
C SER A 56 -7.51 12.27 -8.26
N GLU A 57 -6.75 11.25 -7.87
CA GLU A 57 -7.25 10.05 -7.20
C GLU A 57 -6.25 9.58 -6.14
N SER A 58 -6.74 9.07 -5.01
CA SER A 58 -5.91 8.41 -3.99
C SER A 58 -6.43 7.02 -3.64
N TRP A 59 -5.52 6.07 -3.43
CA TRP A 59 -5.85 4.78 -2.83
C TRP A 59 -5.76 4.93 -1.33
N ILE A 60 -6.88 4.73 -0.66
CA ILE A 60 -7.01 4.97 0.78
C ILE A 60 -7.25 3.67 1.55
N PHE A 61 -6.65 3.57 2.70
CA PHE A 61 -6.84 2.46 3.64
C PHE A 61 -6.61 2.90 5.08
N GLY A 62 -7.20 2.16 6.03
CA GLY A 62 -6.99 2.37 7.46
C GLY A 62 -5.68 1.77 7.94
N PHE A 63 -5.48 1.76 9.26
CA PHE A 63 -4.36 1.05 9.86
C PHE A 63 -4.68 -0.46 9.99
N ALA A 64 -3.71 -1.31 9.69
CA ALA A 64 -3.84 -2.76 9.79
C ALA A 64 -3.61 -3.24 11.23
N PHE A 65 -4.66 -3.28 12.03
CA PHE A 65 -4.66 -3.76 13.40
C PHE A 65 -4.58 -5.30 13.49
N ARG A 66 -4.20 -5.81 14.67
CA ARG A 66 -4.32 -7.23 15.00
C ARG A 66 -5.79 -7.61 15.31
N ASP A 67 -6.55 -6.66 15.83
CA ASP A 67 -7.97 -6.82 16.11
C ASP A 67 -8.83 -6.64 14.86
N LEU A 68 -9.61 -7.66 14.51
CA LEU A 68 -10.50 -7.63 13.34
C LEU A 68 -11.63 -6.61 13.49
N GLY A 69 -12.05 -6.30 14.72
CA GLY A 69 -13.09 -5.30 14.99
C GLY A 69 -12.60 -3.90 14.63
N LEU A 70 -11.38 -3.55 15.05
CA LEU A 70 -10.75 -2.28 14.66
C LEU A 70 -10.51 -2.19 13.15
N CYS A 71 -10.09 -3.29 12.52
CA CYS A 71 -9.98 -3.34 11.06
C CYS A 71 -11.33 -3.08 10.38
N ARG A 72 -12.42 -3.66 10.87
CA ARG A 72 -13.78 -3.41 10.34
C ARG A 72 -14.20 -1.96 10.49
N GLU A 73 -13.91 -1.32 11.62
CA GLU A 73 -14.17 0.11 11.81
C GLU A 73 -13.44 0.95 10.76
N CYS A 74 -12.17 0.65 10.49
CA CYS A 74 -11.41 1.28 9.43
C CYS A 74 -12.01 1.00 8.03
N ASN A 75 -12.38 -0.25 7.75
CA ASN A 75 -12.95 -0.63 6.46
C ASN A 75 -14.30 0.04 6.21
N ASP A 76 -15.16 0.13 7.21
CA ASP A 76 -16.45 0.82 7.09
C ASP A 76 -16.25 2.30 6.79
N TYR A 77 -15.31 2.96 7.46
CA TYR A 77 -14.96 4.34 7.17
C TYR A 77 -14.40 4.54 5.75
N VAL A 78 -13.56 3.63 5.27
CA VAL A 78 -13.02 3.67 3.89
C VAL A 78 -14.14 3.48 2.86
N ILE A 79 -15.07 2.52 3.11
CA ILE A 79 -16.25 2.29 2.25
C ILE A 79 -17.11 3.55 2.17
N GLU A 80 -17.42 4.17 3.30
CA GLU A 80 -18.21 5.39 3.37
C GLU A 80 -17.50 6.56 2.67
N SER A 81 -16.20 6.71 2.88
CA SER A 81 -15.39 7.77 2.27
C SER A 81 -15.34 7.63 0.74
N GLN A 82 -15.11 6.41 0.23
CA GLN A 82 -15.14 6.15 -1.22
C GLN A 82 -16.52 6.46 -1.83
N ALA A 83 -17.59 6.06 -1.16
CA ALA A 83 -18.96 6.31 -1.62
C ALA A 83 -19.33 7.81 -1.59
N ARG A 84 -18.86 8.55 -0.59
CA ARG A 84 -19.10 9.99 -0.43
C ARG A 84 -18.35 10.83 -1.46
N TYR A 85 -17.17 10.39 -1.90
CA TYR A 85 -16.33 11.14 -2.81
C TYR A 85 -15.98 10.32 -4.07
N PRO A 86 -16.95 10.02 -4.91
CA PRO A 86 -16.79 9.16 -6.08
C PRO A 86 -15.72 9.73 -7.04
N GLY A 87 -14.84 8.85 -7.53
CA GLY A 87 -13.75 9.22 -8.44
C GLY A 87 -12.53 9.86 -7.76
N ARG A 88 -12.63 10.19 -6.46
CA ARG A 88 -11.47 10.70 -5.71
C ARG A 88 -10.75 9.60 -4.95
N PHE A 89 -11.46 8.60 -4.46
CA PHE A 89 -10.89 7.52 -3.67
C PHE A 89 -11.10 6.15 -4.29
N LYS A 90 -10.07 5.31 -4.20
CA LYS A 90 -10.15 3.85 -4.29
C LYS A 90 -9.81 3.26 -2.93
N GLY A 91 -10.79 2.66 -2.28
CA GLY A 91 -10.63 2.08 -0.96
C GLY A 91 -10.01 0.68 -1.00
N PHE A 92 -9.13 0.39 -0.03
CA PHE A 92 -8.58 -0.92 0.23
C PHE A 92 -8.92 -1.36 1.64
N ALA A 93 -9.18 -2.66 1.83
CA ALA A 93 -9.52 -3.22 3.12
C ALA A 93 -8.28 -3.56 3.93
N VAL A 94 -8.29 -3.32 5.23
CA VAL A 94 -7.29 -3.85 6.15
C VAL A 94 -7.86 -5.02 6.93
N VAL A 95 -7.08 -6.08 7.09
CA VAL A 95 -7.49 -7.31 7.81
C VAL A 95 -6.30 -7.95 8.50
N PRO A 96 -6.47 -8.61 9.65
CA PRO A 96 -5.44 -9.47 10.24
C PRO A 96 -5.46 -10.84 9.56
N PRO A 97 -4.42 -11.25 8.80
CA PRO A 97 -4.48 -12.44 7.93
C PRO A 97 -4.79 -13.75 8.65
N LEU A 98 -4.37 -13.89 9.90
CA LEU A 98 -4.53 -15.12 10.68
C LEU A 98 -5.84 -15.17 11.50
N ALA A 99 -6.60 -14.08 11.54
CA ALA A 99 -7.81 -14.04 12.36
C ALA A 99 -8.95 -14.84 11.71
N ARG A 100 -9.76 -15.49 12.58
CA ARG A 100 -11.01 -16.12 12.15
C ARG A 100 -11.98 -15.04 11.64
N GLY A 101 -12.44 -15.17 10.42
CA GLY A 101 -13.38 -14.22 9.80
C GLY A 101 -12.74 -13.24 8.80
N THR A 102 -11.42 -13.27 8.62
CA THR A 102 -10.70 -12.45 7.64
C THR A 102 -11.24 -12.63 6.22
N GLU A 103 -11.44 -13.87 5.76
CA GLU A 103 -11.98 -14.14 4.42
C GLU A 103 -13.39 -13.55 4.24
N GLY A 104 -14.25 -13.69 5.25
CA GLY A 104 -15.59 -13.09 5.22
C GLY A 104 -15.55 -11.55 5.17
N GLU A 105 -14.61 -10.95 5.87
CA GLU A 105 -14.43 -9.50 5.84
C GLU A 105 -13.92 -9.00 4.48
N ILE A 106 -12.97 -9.70 3.86
CA ILE A 106 -12.48 -9.38 2.52
C ILE A 106 -13.62 -9.45 1.50
N ARG A 107 -14.44 -10.52 1.53
CA ARG A 107 -15.61 -10.64 0.65
C ARG A 107 -16.59 -9.49 0.86
N ARG A 108 -16.94 -9.19 2.12
CA ARG A 108 -17.82 -8.07 2.47
C ARG A 108 -17.30 -6.75 1.89
N CYS A 109 -16.03 -6.46 2.09
CA CYS A 109 -15.41 -5.25 1.58
C CYS A 109 -15.43 -5.19 0.05
N ARG A 110 -15.13 -6.30 -0.62
CA ARG A 110 -15.21 -6.38 -2.08
C ARG A 110 -16.64 -6.16 -2.60
N GLU A 111 -17.65 -6.76 -1.97
CA GLU A 111 -19.06 -6.55 -2.29
C GLU A 111 -19.50 -5.09 -2.08
N LYS A 112 -18.88 -4.38 -1.13
CA LYS A 112 -19.08 -2.96 -0.88
C LYS A 112 -18.24 -2.04 -1.79
N GLY A 113 -17.53 -2.62 -2.77
CA GLY A 113 -16.83 -1.87 -3.80
C GLY A 113 -15.37 -1.54 -3.52
N LEU A 114 -14.74 -2.11 -2.48
CA LEU A 114 -13.31 -1.90 -2.27
C LEU A 114 -12.48 -2.65 -3.33
N TRP A 115 -11.31 -2.08 -3.65
CA TRP A 115 -10.50 -2.45 -4.80
C TRP A 115 -9.42 -3.48 -4.49
N GLY A 116 -9.01 -3.61 -3.23
CA GLY A 116 -7.94 -4.50 -2.81
C GLY A 116 -7.87 -4.65 -1.29
N VAL A 117 -6.77 -5.22 -0.83
CA VAL A 117 -6.44 -5.40 0.58
C VAL A 117 -5.11 -4.72 0.87
N GLY A 118 -4.97 -4.06 2.01
CA GLY A 118 -3.72 -3.43 2.48
C GLY A 118 -3.86 -1.92 2.74
N GLU A 119 -2.82 -1.30 3.27
CA GLU A 119 -1.51 -1.89 3.53
C GLU A 119 -1.58 -2.85 4.72
N LEU A 120 -1.08 -4.07 4.56
CA LEU A 120 -0.94 -5.02 5.65
C LEU A 120 0.48 -4.95 6.22
N PHE A 121 0.59 -5.09 7.54
CA PHE A 121 1.83 -4.91 8.28
C PHE A 121 2.24 -6.23 8.97
N PRO A 122 3.07 -7.11 8.34
CA PRO A 122 3.33 -8.46 8.85
C PRO A 122 3.83 -8.50 10.29
N GLU A 123 4.85 -7.69 10.64
CA GLU A 123 5.35 -7.62 12.02
C GLU A 123 4.27 -7.12 12.99
N GLY A 124 3.59 -6.04 12.63
CA GLY A 124 2.55 -5.44 13.47
C GLY A 124 1.38 -6.38 13.72
N GLN A 125 0.99 -7.15 12.70
CA GLN A 125 -0.12 -8.09 12.77
C GLN A 125 0.30 -9.50 13.20
N GLY A 126 1.61 -9.75 13.36
CA GLY A 126 2.15 -10.99 13.92
C GLY A 126 2.04 -12.20 12.99
N PHE A 127 2.28 -12.02 11.68
CA PHE A 127 2.37 -13.11 10.74
C PHE A 127 3.67 -13.05 9.92
N ASP A 128 4.12 -14.21 9.46
CA ASP A 128 5.32 -14.36 8.63
C ASP A 128 4.92 -14.35 7.15
N LEU A 129 5.37 -13.33 6.43
CA LEU A 129 5.08 -13.15 5.01
C LEU A 129 5.69 -14.27 4.14
N SER A 130 6.78 -14.88 4.60
CA SER A 130 7.46 -15.97 3.88
C SER A 130 6.89 -17.37 4.17
N ASP A 131 6.05 -17.52 5.21
CA ASP A 131 5.42 -18.80 5.55
C ASP A 131 4.12 -19.01 4.77
N ILE A 132 4.14 -19.91 3.80
CA ILE A 132 2.97 -20.27 2.99
C ILE A 132 1.75 -20.67 3.86
N ARG A 133 1.98 -21.31 5.04
CA ARG A 133 0.89 -21.73 5.94
C ARG A 133 0.15 -20.54 6.57
N GLN A 134 0.78 -19.38 6.61
CA GLN A 134 0.21 -18.16 7.16
C GLN A 134 -0.38 -17.25 6.07
N THR A 135 0.05 -17.39 4.81
CA THR A 135 -0.32 -16.50 3.72
C THR A 135 -1.33 -17.09 2.73
N TRP A 136 -1.47 -18.43 2.65
CA TRP A 136 -2.26 -19.11 1.62
C TRP A 136 -3.74 -18.73 1.59
N ARG A 137 -4.37 -18.50 2.77
CA ARG A 137 -5.79 -18.10 2.84
C ARG A 137 -5.99 -16.70 2.28
N LEU A 138 -5.15 -15.76 2.71
CA LEU A 138 -5.19 -14.39 2.20
C LEU A 138 -4.93 -14.36 0.69
N ALA A 139 -3.88 -15.03 0.23
CA ALA A 139 -3.55 -15.10 -1.19
C ALA A 139 -4.66 -15.76 -2.00
N GLY A 140 -5.22 -16.88 -1.50
CA GLY A 140 -6.32 -17.60 -2.17
C GLY A 140 -7.57 -16.77 -2.34
N ILE A 141 -8.04 -16.11 -1.29
CA ILE A 141 -9.25 -15.27 -1.38
C ILE A 141 -9.02 -14.03 -2.26
N CYS A 142 -7.85 -13.39 -2.20
CA CYS A 142 -7.56 -12.24 -3.05
C CYS A 142 -7.44 -12.64 -4.53
N HIS A 143 -6.81 -13.77 -4.82
CA HIS A 143 -6.77 -14.33 -6.17
C HIS A 143 -8.19 -14.67 -6.69
N GLU A 144 -9.00 -15.37 -5.90
CA GLU A 144 -10.39 -15.72 -6.23
C GLU A 144 -11.22 -14.46 -6.58
N LEU A 145 -11.06 -13.40 -5.82
CA LEU A 145 -11.79 -12.14 -6.02
C LEU A 145 -11.15 -11.22 -7.07
N GLY A 146 -10.00 -11.59 -7.63
CA GLY A 146 -9.25 -10.78 -8.59
C GLY A 146 -8.79 -9.44 -8.03
N ILE A 147 -8.45 -9.37 -6.75
CA ILE A 147 -8.02 -8.13 -6.07
C ILE A 147 -6.57 -8.22 -5.61
N PRO A 148 -5.83 -7.09 -5.65
CA PRO A 148 -4.45 -7.03 -5.20
C PRO A 148 -4.33 -6.93 -3.69
N VAL A 149 -3.09 -7.19 -3.20
CA VAL A 149 -2.71 -6.95 -1.81
C VAL A 149 -1.52 -6.00 -1.75
N ILE A 150 -1.54 -5.04 -0.82
CA ILE A 150 -0.42 -4.16 -0.51
C ILE A 150 0.20 -4.62 0.81
N PHE A 151 1.52 -4.83 0.84
CA PHE A 151 2.26 -5.19 2.05
C PHE A 151 3.33 -4.17 2.37
N HIS A 152 3.45 -3.86 3.64
CA HIS A 152 4.61 -3.16 4.17
C HIS A 152 5.87 -4.01 4.05
N VAL A 153 6.92 -3.45 3.44
CA VAL A 153 8.25 -4.05 3.32
C VAL A 153 9.29 -2.97 3.52
N ALA A 154 10.35 -3.27 4.27
CA ALA A 154 11.40 -2.30 4.59
C ALA A 154 12.78 -2.76 4.16
N GLU A 155 13.73 -1.83 4.15
CA GLU A 155 15.13 -2.11 3.87
C GLU A 155 15.72 -2.97 5.00
N PRO A 156 16.48 -4.04 4.67
CA PRO A 156 17.15 -4.87 5.66
C PRO A 156 18.35 -4.17 6.31
N VAL A 157 18.70 -3.00 5.84
CA VAL A 157 19.85 -2.19 6.26
C VAL A 157 19.42 -0.77 6.60
N GLY A 158 20.35 0.08 7.04
CA GLY A 158 20.07 1.46 7.43
C GLY A 158 19.68 1.59 8.91
N HIS A 159 19.29 2.78 9.33
CA HIS A 159 18.92 3.05 10.71
C HIS A 159 17.52 2.53 11.04
N ASP A 160 17.29 2.26 12.33
CA ASP A 160 15.96 1.91 12.81
C ASP A 160 15.09 3.15 13.00
N TYR A 161 13.82 3.01 12.66
CA TYR A 161 12.79 4.05 12.88
C TYR A 161 11.45 3.38 13.25
N PRO A 162 10.58 4.08 13.98
CA PRO A 162 9.23 3.57 14.24
C PRO A 162 8.52 3.27 12.92
N GLY A 163 8.03 2.05 12.76
CA GLY A 163 7.34 1.65 11.54
C GLY A 163 8.19 0.93 10.50
N LYS A 164 9.52 0.83 10.67
CA LYS A 164 10.37 0.11 9.70
C LYS A 164 9.95 -1.36 9.54
N GLY A 165 9.68 -2.03 10.67
CA GLY A 165 9.39 -3.47 10.62
C GLY A 165 10.63 -4.32 10.36
N ASN A 166 10.40 -5.63 10.22
CA ASN A 166 11.46 -6.63 10.04
C ASN A 166 11.28 -7.48 8.77
N VAL A 167 10.31 -7.13 7.92
CA VAL A 167 10.05 -7.83 6.66
C VAL A 167 10.76 -7.12 5.53
N GLY A 168 11.61 -7.86 4.83
CA GLY A 168 12.45 -7.32 3.77
C GLY A 168 12.25 -8.00 2.41
N PRO A 169 13.17 -7.73 1.47
CA PRO A 169 13.10 -8.26 0.11
C PRO A 169 13.04 -9.80 0.04
N LYS A 170 13.68 -10.50 0.99
CA LYS A 170 13.69 -11.95 1.02
C LYS A 170 12.31 -12.53 1.29
N GLU A 171 11.64 -12.04 2.31
CA GLU A 171 10.29 -12.48 2.71
C GLU A 171 9.28 -12.14 1.61
N ALA A 172 9.40 -10.96 1.02
CA ALA A 172 8.57 -10.51 -0.11
C ALA A 172 8.76 -11.40 -1.36
N ALA A 173 10.00 -11.75 -1.70
CA ALA A 173 10.29 -12.68 -2.80
C ALA A 173 9.72 -14.08 -2.54
N MET A 174 9.80 -14.58 -1.30
CA MET A 174 9.22 -15.87 -0.92
C MET A 174 7.69 -15.88 -1.05
N LEU A 175 7.02 -14.79 -0.70
CA LEU A 175 5.57 -14.66 -0.95
C LEU A 175 5.25 -14.83 -2.44
N CYS A 176 5.97 -14.13 -3.32
CA CYS A 176 5.77 -14.24 -4.77
C CYS A 176 6.06 -15.66 -5.30
N PHE A 177 7.08 -16.31 -4.76
CA PHE A 177 7.41 -17.70 -5.10
C PHE A 177 6.29 -18.67 -4.71
N HIS A 178 5.71 -18.49 -3.53
CA HIS A 178 4.62 -19.34 -3.03
C HIS A 178 3.26 -19.05 -3.69
N HIS A 179 3.04 -17.81 -4.13
CA HIS A 179 1.76 -17.34 -4.67
C HIS A 179 1.97 -16.59 -5.99
N PRO A 180 2.43 -17.27 -7.06
CA PRO A 180 2.79 -16.61 -8.32
C PRO A 180 1.60 -15.90 -8.99
N GLU A 181 0.37 -16.32 -8.71
CA GLU A 181 -0.85 -15.72 -9.25
C GLU A 181 -1.31 -14.46 -8.49
N LEU A 182 -0.73 -14.22 -7.30
CA LEU A 182 -1.13 -13.08 -6.48
C LEU A 182 -0.56 -11.79 -7.04
N ARG A 183 -1.42 -10.82 -7.35
CA ARG A 183 -0.96 -9.47 -7.63
C ARG A 183 -0.68 -8.74 -6.33
N VAL A 184 0.55 -8.28 -6.18
CA VAL A 184 1.00 -7.67 -4.93
C VAL A 184 1.72 -6.35 -5.19
N VAL A 185 1.50 -5.39 -4.29
CA VAL A 185 2.29 -4.16 -4.19
C VAL A 185 3.12 -4.24 -2.92
N PHE A 186 4.42 -4.08 -3.05
CA PHE A 186 5.32 -3.93 -1.91
C PHE A 186 5.63 -2.46 -1.68
N ALA A 187 5.21 -1.95 -0.54
CA ALA A 187 5.41 -0.56 -0.15
C ALA A 187 6.91 -0.21 -0.04
N HIS A 188 7.21 1.09 -0.07
CA HIS A 188 8.57 1.61 0.14
C HIS A 188 9.61 1.00 -0.81
N MET A 189 9.29 0.94 -2.10
CA MET A 189 10.15 0.30 -3.12
C MET A 189 10.47 -1.17 -2.82
N GLY A 190 9.61 -1.84 -2.04
CA GLY A 190 9.81 -3.22 -1.63
C GLY A 190 11.11 -3.46 -0.85
N GLY A 191 11.59 -2.44 -0.10
CA GLY A 191 12.86 -2.51 0.61
C GLY A 191 14.08 -2.75 -0.31
N GLY A 192 13.97 -2.44 -1.60
CA GLY A 192 15.00 -2.69 -2.61
C GLY A 192 14.78 -3.97 -3.44
N LEU A 193 13.66 -4.67 -3.27
CA LEU A 193 13.35 -5.90 -4.03
C LEU A 193 13.37 -5.70 -5.56
N TRP A 194 12.96 -4.52 -6.04
CA TRP A 194 12.96 -4.17 -7.46
C TRP A 194 14.32 -4.36 -8.17
N LEU A 195 15.42 -4.24 -7.42
CA LEU A 195 16.78 -4.43 -7.97
C LEU A 195 16.99 -5.86 -8.46
N TYR A 196 16.34 -6.83 -7.83
CA TYR A 196 16.47 -8.25 -8.18
C TYR A 196 15.70 -8.62 -9.46
N GLU A 197 14.90 -7.73 -10.03
CA GLU A 197 14.34 -7.92 -11.37
C GLU A 197 15.41 -7.94 -12.47
N LEU A 198 16.63 -7.48 -12.18
CA LEU A 198 17.79 -7.68 -13.04
C LEU A 198 18.25 -9.16 -13.14
N MET A 199 17.82 -10.01 -12.22
CA MET A 199 18.08 -11.45 -12.27
C MET A 199 16.97 -12.13 -13.06
N PRO A 200 17.25 -12.79 -14.21
CA PRO A 200 16.20 -13.35 -15.08
C PRO A 200 15.28 -14.36 -14.40
N GLU A 201 15.75 -15.09 -13.40
CA GLU A 201 14.93 -16.00 -12.61
C GLU A 201 14.00 -15.24 -11.67
N MET A 202 14.49 -14.17 -11.02
CA MET A 202 13.69 -13.36 -10.11
C MET A 202 12.67 -12.50 -10.87
N ALA A 203 12.99 -12.00 -12.05
CA ALA A 203 12.04 -11.29 -12.90
C ALA A 203 10.79 -12.13 -13.17
N ARG A 204 10.93 -13.46 -13.34
CA ARG A 204 9.80 -14.39 -13.48
C ARG A 204 9.01 -14.58 -12.18
N VAL A 205 9.71 -14.72 -11.05
CA VAL A 205 9.09 -14.85 -9.72
C VAL A 205 8.31 -13.57 -9.37
N LEU A 206 8.85 -12.42 -9.75
CA LEU A 206 8.30 -11.10 -9.45
C LEU A 206 7.35 -10.57 -10.54
N GLU A 207 6.90 -11.38 -11.49
CA GLU A 207 6.07 -10.94 -12.64
C GLU A 207 4.85 -10.15 -12.18
N ASN A 208 4.16 -10.62 -11.13
CA ASN A 208 2.97 -9.99 -10.55
C ASN A 208 3.27 -9.05 -9.36
N ALA A 209 4.55 -8.81 -9.06
CA ALA A 209 4.96 -7.86 -8.04
C ALA A 209 5.05 -6.44 -8.60
N TRP A 210 4.58 -5.49 -7.81
CA TRP A 210 4.66 -4.05 -8.04
C TRP A 210 5.22 -3.38 -6.79
N TYR A 211 5.64 -2.14 -6.91
CA TYR A 211 6.28 -1.38 -5.83
C TYR A 211 5.66 0.00 -5.74
N ASP A 212 5.65 0.62 -4.57
CA ASP A 212 5.24 2.01 -4.45
C ASP A 212 6.35 2.89 -3.87
N THR A 213 6.14 4.20 -3.94
CA THR A 213 7.09 5.21 -3.47
C THR A 213 6.75 5.78 -2.10
N ALA A 214 5.92 5.10 -1.31
CA ALA A 214 5.54 5.54 0.02
C ALA A 214 6.78 5.89 0.86
N ALA A 215 6.76 7.02 1.53
CA ALA A 215 7.83 7.56 2.37
C ALA A 215 9.22 7.71 1.70
N LEU A 216 9.32 7.54 0.39
CA LEU A 216 10.60 7.46 -0.33
C LEU A 216 11.57 8.63 -0.07
N PRO A 217 11.11 9.90 0.09
CA PRO A 217 11.98 11.02 0.45
C PRO A 217 12.70 10.89 1.81
N PHE A 218 12.31 9.96 2.66
CA PHE A 218 13.02 9.63 3.90
C PHE A 218 14.03 8.51 3.72
N LEU A 219 13.87 7.67 2.69
CA LEU A 219 14.53 6.38 2.57
C LEU A 219 15.65 6.37 1.52
N TYR A 220 15.45 7.07 0.40
CA TYR A 220 16.35 7.00 -0.75
C TYR A 220 16.68 8.39 -1.34
N ASP A 221 17.85 8.48 -1.97
CA ASP A 221 18.18 9.59 -2.86
C ASP A 221 17.33 9.56 -4.14
N ALA A 222 17.14 10.72 -4.76
CA ALA A 222 16.36 10.88 -6.00
C ALA A 222 16.85 9.97 -7.16
N ALA A 223 18.11 9.57 -7.14
CA ALA A 223 18.68 8.68 -8.17
C ALA A 223 17.99 7.30 -8.20
N VAL A 224 17.27 6.89 -7.14
CA VAL A 224 16.54 5.61 -7.10
C VAL A 224 15.54 5.48 -8.24
N TYR A 225 14.85 6.56 -8.61
CA TYR A 225 13.89 6.54 -9.72
C TYR A 225 14.55 6.16 -11.05
N ARG A 226 15.66 6.83 -11.43
CA ARG A 226 16.41 6.48 -12.65
C ARG A 226 17.00 5.08 -12.60
N SER A 227 17.47 4.67 -11.42
CA SER A 227 18.02 3.33 -11.21
C SER A 227 16.97 2.26 -11.44
N ALA A 228 15.74 2.47 -10.96
CA ALA A 228 14.64 1.55 -11.16
C ALA A 228 14.21 1.47 -12.65
N TRP A 229 14.21 2.59 -13.36
CA TRP A 229 14.00 2.58 -14.81
C TRP A 229 15.10 1.83 -15.56
N ALA A 230 16.37 2.06 -15.19
CA ALA A 230 17.50 1.35 -15.78
C ALA A 230 17.47 -0.17 -15.49
N ALA A 231 16.94 -0.55 -14.34
CA ALA A 231 16.74 -1.94 -13.95
C ALA A 231 15.52 -2.62 -14.63
N GLY A 232 14.73 -1.88 -15.41
CA GLY A 232 13.52 -2.40 -16.05
C GLY A 232 12.28 -2.40 -15.14
N ALA A 233 12.41 -2.08 -13.86
CA ALA A 233 11.30 -2.06 -12.91
C ALA A 233 10.45 -0.77 -12.96
N GLY A 234 10.89 0.29 -13.65
CA GLY A 234 10.25 1.59 -13.66
C GLY A 234 8.76 1.58 -14.03
N ARG A 235 8.34 0.63 -14.87
CA ARG A 235 6.93 0.46 -15.25
C ARG A 235 6.09 -0.30 -14.21
N LYS A 236 6.67 -0.76 -13.13
CA LYS A 236 6.01 -1.43 -12.01
C LYS A 236 5.99 -0.57 -10.75
N ILE A 237 6.47 0.68 -10.82
CA ILE A 237 6.50 1.58 -9.67
C ILE A 237 5.27 2.46 -9.70
N LEU A 238 4.50 2.42 -8.64
CA LEU A 238 3.33 3.24 -8.37
C LEU A 238 3.75 4.45 -7.54
N PHE A 239 3.25 5.62 -7.88
CA PHE A 239 3.44 6.78 -7.02
C PHE A 239 2.58 6.63 -5.75
N GLY A 240 3.17 6.83 -4.57
CA GLY A 240 2.51 6.83 -3.27
C GLY A 240 3.21 7.80 -2.33
N THR A 241 2.47 8.59 -1.56
CA THR A 241 3.06 9.57 -0.65
C THR A 241 3.35 9.04 0.72
N ASP A 242 2.58 8.06 1.20
CA ASP A 242 2.49 7.71 2.61
C ASP A 242 1.87 8.86 3.45
N PHE A 243 0.92 9.59 2.86
CA PHE A 243 0.18 10.61 3.61
C PHE A 243 -0.63 9.93 4.74
N PRO A 244 -0.65 10.48 5.95
CA PRO A 244 -0.28 11.82 6.36
C PRO A 244 1.18 12.00 6.84
N ILE A 245 2.02 10.97 6.75
CA ILE A 245 3.43 11.03 7.19
C ILE A 245 4.22 12.01 6.30
N LEU A 246 4.03 11.92 4.98
CA LEU A 246 4.64 12.83 4.02
C LEU A 246 3.59 13.52 3.13
N ARG A 247 3.89 14.75 2.75
CA ARG A 247 3.11 15.53 1.79
C ARG A 247 3.70 15.48 0.40
N TRP A 248 2.86 15.64 -0.62
CA TRP A 248 3.25 15.75 -2.03
C TRP A 248 4.48 16.63 -2.26
N SER A 249 4.56 17.79 -1.63
CA SER A 249 5.67 18.74 -1.84
C SER A 249 7.08 18.17 -1.59
N ARG A 250 7.19 17.14 -0.76
CA ARG A 250 8.46 16.43 -0.53
C ARG A 250 8.78 15.50 -1.71
N HIS A 251 7.79 14.75 -2.16
CA HIS A 251 7.92 13.87 -3.32
C HIS A 251 8.16 14.66 -4.61
N ALA A 252 7.43 15.75 -4.84
CA ALA A 252 7.61 16.61 -6.02
C ALA A 252 9.07 17.06 -6.18
N ARG A 253 9.69 17.54 -5.09
CA ARG A 253 11.11 17.92 -5.10
C ARG A 253 12.05 16.76 -5.42
N GLN A 254 11.76 15.57 -4.91
CA GLN A 254 12.58 14.39 -5.17
C GLN A 254 12.41 13.90 -6.62
N ILE A 255 11.19 13.93 -7.16
CA ILE A 255 10.90 13.55 -8.56
C ILE A 255 11.55 14.53 -9.52
N GLU A 256 11.48 15.85 -9.25
CA GLU A 256 12.17 16.88 -10.02
C GLU A 256 13.70 16.64 -10.02
N ALA A 257 14.28 16.39 -8.84
CA ALA A 257 15.71 16.10 -8.71
C ALA A 257 16.13 14.78 -9.39
N ALA A 258 15.20 13.84 -9.58
CA ALA A 258 15.44 12.60 -10.29
C ALA A 258 15.73 12.82 -11.79
N GLY A 259 15.21 13.91 -12.39
CA GLY A 259 15.42 14.22 -13.81
C GLY A 259 14.87 13.13 -14.73
N LEU A 260 13.66 12.68 -14.46
CA LEU A 260 12.93 11.72 -15.31
C LEU A 260 12.55 12.37 -16.64
N THR A 261 12.40 11.59 -17.70
CA THR A 261 11.76 12.08 -18.92
C THR A 261 10.27 12.30 -18.69
N GLY A 262 9.62 13.13 -19.52
CA GLY A 262 8.17 13.36 -19.39
C GLY A 262 7.34 12.08 -19.44
N GLU A 263 7.71 11.11 -20.29
CA GLU A 263 7.05 9.79 -20.36
C GLU A 263 7.24 8.99 -19.06
N GLN A 264 8.44 9.04 -18.46
CA GLN A 264 8.73 8.35 -17.22
C GLN A 264 7.98 8.96 -16.05
N GLU A 265 7.89 10.27 -15.99
CA GLU A 265 7.15 11.00 -14.95
C GLU A 265 5.65 10.74 -15.08
N GLU A 266 5.07 10.79 -16.28
CA GLU A 266 3.68 10.47 -16.54
C GLU A 266 3.35 9.02 -16.13
N ALA A 267 4.23 8.07 -16.50
CA ALA A 267 4.09 6.68 -16.12
C ALA A 267 4.10 6.51 -14.60
N LEU A 268 5.05 7.15 -13.89
CA LEU A 268 5.15 7.10 -12.43
C LEU A 268 3.92 7.69 -11.77
N LEU A 269 3.49 8.88 -12.17
CA LEU A 269 2.45 9.64 -11.47
C LEU A 269 1.03 9.13 -11.72
N ALA A 270 0.76 8.45 -12.85
CA ALA A 270 -0.57 7.92 -13.14
C ALA A 270 -0.59 6.67 -14.03
N GLY A 271 0.20 6.65 -15.10
CA GLY A 271 0.11 5.60 -16.12
C GLY A 271 0.35 4.19 -15.58
N ASN A 272 1.24 4.04 -14.60
CA ASN A 272 1.49 2.75 -13.95
C ASN A 272 0.29 2.29 -13.11
N ALA A 273 -0.39 3.20 -12.40
CA ALA A 273 -1.58 2.88 -11.63
C ALA A 273 -2.76 2.45 -12.53
N GLU A 274 -2.93 3.12 -13.66
CA GLU A 274 -3.92 2.74 -14.67
C GLU A 274 -3.64 1.35 -15.25
N ARG A 275 -2.38 1.08 -15.60
CA ARG A 275 -1.96 -0.24 -16.10
C ARG A 275 -2.11 -1.33 -15.04
N PHE A 276 -1.82 -1.03 -13.78
CA PHE A 276 -1.98 -1.98 -12.67
C PHE A 276 -3.38 -2.57 -12.63
N PHE A 277 -4.42 -1.74 -12.73
CA PHE A 277 -5.80 -2.21 -12.75
C PHE A 277 -6.24 -2.72 -14.13
N GLY A 278 -5.73 -2.15 -15.22
CA GLY A 278 -6.07 -2.57 -16.59
C GLY A 278 -5.63 -3.99 -16.96
N THR A 279 -4.67 -4.56 -16.21
CA THR A 279 -4.19 -5.94 -16.38
C THR A 279 -4.82 -6.93 -15.41
N LEU A 280 -5.73 -6.48 -14.51
CA LEU A 280 -6.49 -7.40 -13.66
C LEU A 280 -7.49 -8.20 -14.52
N PRO A 281 -7.66 -9.51 -14.27
CA PRO A 281 -8.72 -10.28 -14.91
C PRO A 281 -10.07 -9.58 -14.65
N LEU A 282 -10.86 -9.39 -15.69
CA LEU A 282 -12.23 -8.88 -15.58
C LEU A 282 -13.15 -9.96 -14.95
N THR A 283 -12.91 -10.31 -13.70
CA THR A 283 -13.78 -11.17 -12.94
C THR A 283 -14.77 -10.29 -12.18
N MET A 284 -15.97 -10.20 -12.77
CA MET A 284 -17.17 -9.57 -12.19
C MET A 284 -17.08 -8.03 -12.06
N GLY A 285 -17.79 -7.35 -12.95
CA GLY A 285 -18.24 -5.97 -12.97
C GLY A 285 -17.48 -4.94 -12.12
N SER A 286 -16.90 -3.95 -12.78
CA SER A 286 -16.68 -2.66 -12.13
C SER A 286 -17.91 -2.34 -11.30
N PRO A 287 -17.82 -1.86 -10.06
CA PRO A 287 -18.98 -1.37 -9.35
C PRO A 287 -19.68 -0.36 -10.25
N ALA A 288 -20.97 -0.55 -10.47
CA ALA A 288 -21.78 0.29 -11.36
C ALA A 288 -21.52 1.75 -11.04
N SER A 289 -21.14 2.51 -12.06
CA SER A 289 -20.95 3.96 -12.04
C SER A 289 -22.21 4.69 -11.62
#